data_9fe58d81dab8fb75237870824b3a4a01
#
_entry.id   9fe58d81dab8fb75237870824b3a4a01
#
_cell.length_a   1.000
_cell.length_b   1.000
_cell.length_c   1.000
_cell.angle_alpha   90.00
_cell.angle_beta   90.00
_cell.angle_gamma   90.00
#
_symmetry.space_group_name_H-M   'P 1'
#
loop_
_entity.id
_entity.type
_entity.pdbx_description
1 polymer ?
#
loop_
_entity_poly.entity_id
_entity_poly.type
_entity_poly.pdbx_seq_one_letter_code
_entity_poly.pdbx_strand_id
1 'polypeptide(L)'
;VSTVVVKGKSAFIGPELYKKTLGIIGLGAIGSIVANTAISLGMDVYGYDPFLSVDTALRLDRHVHVVKDINDLYKRSDYITMHIHYTEKTARMIDASAIAAMKRGVRVINLARGEIVDDEAMLTALDTGMVAAYITDFPNNRLLTAPHVIAMPHLGASTPESEENCAAMAAQELRDYLVNGNMIPISLAGLGVLMGLAIQGNQESSQDTGQDNG
;
A
#
# COMPACT_ATOMS: atom_id res chain seq x y z
N VAL A 1 -5.36 21.41 -29.52
CA VAL A 1 -5.48 20.36 -28.45
C VAL A 1 -5.17 18.98 -29.00
N SER A 2 -5.75 18.58 -30.16
CA SER A 2 -5.54 17.25 -30.75
C SER A 2 -4.07 16.96 -31.12
N THR A 3 -3.33 17.93 -31.63
CA THR A 3 -1.94 17.77 -32.07
C THR A 3 -0.99 17.53 -30.88
N VAL A 4 -1.25 18.20 -29.74
CA VAL A 4 -0.46 18.04 -28.51
C VAL A 4 -0.72 16.66 -27.89
N VAL A 5 -1.97 16.22 -27.86
CA VAL A 5 -2.37 14.91 -27.33
C VAL A 5 -1.77 13.77 -28.16
N VAL A 6 -1.83 13.86 -29.48
CA VAL A 6 -1.28 12.83 -30.37
C VAL A 6 0.24 12.78 -30.32
N LYS A 7 0.94 13.92 -30.28
CA LYS A 7 2.41 13.97 -30.16
C LYS A 7 2.92 13.51 -28.79
N GLY A 8 2.16 13.76 -27.70
CA GLY A 8 2.54 13.39 -26.32
C GLY A 8 2.26 11.93 -25.97
N LYS A 9 1.45 11.22 -26.75
CA LYS A 9 0.99 9.87 -26.40
C LYS A 9 2.13 8.84 -26.24
N SER A 10 3.22 8.98 -27.00
CA SER A 10 4.37 8.07 -26.90
C SER A 10 5.08 8.11 -25.54
N ALA A 11 4.96 9.21 -24.78
CA ALA A 11 5.53 9.33 -23.44
C ALA A 11 4.77 8.51 -22.39
N PHE A 12 3.56 8.06 -22.71
CA PHE A 12 2.69 7.29 -21.80
C PHE A 12 2.57 5.81 -22.19
N ILE A 13 3.37 5.34 -23.15
CA ILE A 13 3.36 3.94 -23.54
C ILE A 13 4.02 3.11 -22.43
N GLY A 14 3.27 2.12 -21.92
CA GLY A 14 3.75 1.15 -20.93
C GLY A 14 3.52 -0.28 -21.40
N PRO A 15 4.09 -1.27 -20.69
CA PRO A 15 3.81 -2.67 -20.96
C PRO A 15 2.39 -3.04 -20.53
N GLU A 16 1.83 -4.05 -21.17
CA GLU A 16 0.57 -4.66 -20.76
C GLU A 16 0.73 -5.39 -19.43
N LEU A 17 -0.37 -5.49 -18.65
CA LEU A 17 -0.41 -6.26 -17.40
C LEU A 17 -0.59 -7.75 -17.67
N TYR A 18 -1.27 -8.11 -18.75
CA TYR A 18 -1.55 -9.50 -19.11
C TYR A 18 -0.26 -10.35 -19.18
N LYS A 19 -0.28 -11.49 -18.50
CA LYS A 19 0.88 -12.40 -18.37
C LYS A 19 2.13 -11.80 -17.70
N LYS A 20 2.00 -10.67 -16.99
CA LYS A 20 3.06 -10.17 -16.11
C LYS A 20 2.88 -10.75 -14.72
N THR A 21 3.97 -10.84 -14.00
CA THR A 21 3.98 -11.36 -12.63
C THR A 21 3.87 -10.21 -11.64
N LEU A 22 2.85 -10.30 -10.76
CA LEU A 22 2.70 -9.41 -9.61
C LEU A 22 3.15 -10.13 -8.34
N GLY A 23 4.13 -9.56 -7.64
CA GLY A 23 4.52 -9.93 -6.30
C GLY A 23 3.78 -9.10 -5.27
N ILE A 24 3.16 -9.73 -4.29
CA ILE A 24 2.39 -9.07 -3.23
C ILE A 24 3.02 -9.40 -1.88
N ILE A 25 3.48 -8.38 -1.17
CA ILE A 25 4.01 -8.50 0.18
C ILE A 25 2.90 -8.10 1.16
N GLY A 26 2.40 -9.08 1.91
CA GLY A 26 1.23 -8.97 2.77
C GLY A 26 -0.07 -9.36 2.05
N LEU A 27 -0.66 -10.47 2.47
CA LEU A 27 -1.92 -11.02 1.95
C LEU A 27 -3.09 -10.81 2.93
N GLY A 28 -3.05 -9.73 3.71
CA GLY A 28 -4.15 -9.34 4.60
C GLY A 28 -5.42 -8.90 3.85
N ALA A 29 -6.27 -8.10 4.48
CA ALA A 29 -7.55 -7.66 3.93
C ALA A 29 -7.42 -6.98 2.56
N ILE A 30 -6.42 -6.11 2.38
CA ILE A 30 -6.19 -5.37 1.13
C ILE A 30 -5.43 -6.24 0.13
N GLY A 31 -4.31 -6.87 0.54
CA GLY A 31 -3.46 -7.64 -0.35
C GLY A 31 -4.17 -8.84 -1.00
N SER A 32 -5.10 -9.48 -0.29
CA SER A 32 -5.92 -10.57 -0.86
C SER A 32 -6.87 -10.08 -1.96
N ILE A 33 -7.46 -8.90 -1.80
CA ILE A 33 -8.33 -8.30 -2.84
C ILE A 33 -7.48 -7.94 -4.07
N VAL A 34 -6.31 -7.34 -3.86
CA VAL A 34 -5.38 -7.01 -4.95
C VAL A 34 -4.93 -8.27 -5.68
N ALA A 35 -4.62 -9.36 -4.95
CA ALA A 35 -4.24 -10.64 -5.53
C ALA A 35 -5.33 -11.21 -6.45
N ASN A 36 -6.55 -11.30 -5.96
CA ASN A 36 -7.69 -11.83 -6.72
C ASN A 36 -8.02 -10.95 -7.95
N THR A 37 -7.91 -9.63 -7.80
CA THR A 37 -8.11 -8.69 -8.90
C THR A 37 -7.04 -8.86 -9.98
N ALA A 38 -5.77 -9.02 -9.59
CA ALA A 38 -4.67 -9.22 -10.53
C ALA A 38 -4.81 -10.54 -11.31
N ILE A 39 -5.26 -11.62 -10.68
CA ILE A 39 -5.64 -12.88 -11.37
C ILE A 39 -6.72 -12.59 -12.44
N SER A 40 -7.76 -11.82 -12.08
CA SER A 40 -8.84 -11.47 -13.01
C SER A 40 -8.36 -10.63 -14.20
N LEU A 41 -7.25 -9.88 -14.03
CA LEU A 41 -6.58 -9.14 -15.10
C LEU A 41 -5.62 -10.00 -15.94
N GLY A 42 -5.52 -11.31 -15.64
CA GLY A 42 -4.64 -12.24 -16.35
C GLY A 42 -3.18 -12.13 -15.99
N MET A 43 -2.86 -11.65 -14.77
CA MET A 43 -1.51 -11.66 -14.24
C MET A 43 -1.21 -12.99 -13.53
N ASP A 44 0.08 -13.37 -13.47
CA ASP A 44 0.57 -14.38 -12.55
C ASP A 44 0.82 -13.73 -11.19
N VAL A 45 0.29 -14.29 -10.10
CA VAL A 45 0.37 -13.67 -8.78
C VAL A 45 1.15 -14.51 -7.80
N TYR A 46 2.17 -13.93 -7.20
CA TYR A 46 2.96 -14.49 -6.11
C TYR A 46 2.77 -13.65 -4.86
N GLY A 47 2.32 -14.26 -3.76
CA GLY A 47 2.10 -13.58 -2.49
C GLY A 47 3.03 -14.11 -1.41
N TYR A 48 3.55 -13.22 -0.58
CA TYR A 48 4.33 -13.53 0.62
C TYR A 48 3.66 -12.93 1.84
N ASP A 49 3.28 -13.77 2.79
CA ASP A 49 2.77 -13.37 4.10
C ASP A 49 3.11 -14.44 5.13
N PRO A 50 4.06 -14.18 6.05
CA PRO A 50 4.43 -15.14 7.09
C PRO A 50 3.34 -15.35 8.17
N PHE A 51 2.32 -14.50 8.19
CA PHE A 51 1.21 -14.52 9.16
C PHE A 51 -0.14 -14.78 8.49
N LEU A 52 -0.13 -15.37 7.28
CA LEU A 52 -1.35 -15.65 6.54
C LEU A 52 -2.34 -16.48 7.37
N SER A 53 -3.52 -15.91 7.65
CA SER A 53 -4.58 -16.61 8.37
C SER A 53 -5.29 -17.62 7.47
N VAL A 54 -5.88 -18.65 8.08
CA VAL A 54 -6.69 -19.64 7.35
C VAL A 54 -7.87 -18.97 6.63
N ASP A 55 -8.55 -18.03 7.30
CA ASP A 55 -9.67 -17.30 6.72
C ASP A 55 -9.27 -16.50 5.48
N THR A 56 -8.12 -15.84 5.52
CA THR A 56 -7.61 -15.13 4.35
C THR A 56 -7.20 -16.11 3.25
N ALA A 57 -6.54 -17.21 3.59
CA ALA A 57 -6.14 -18.22 2.62
C ALA A 57 -7.36 -18.82 1.86
N LEU A 58 -8.48 -19.00 2.55
CA LEU A 58 -9.74 -19.49 1.95
C LEU A 58 -10.40 -18.47 0.99
N ARG A 59 -10.06 -17.18 1.12
CA ARG A 59 -10.58 -16.10 0.24
C ARG A 59 -9.70 -15.84 -0.97
N LEU A 60 -8.47 -16.36 -0.98
CA LEU A 60 -7.57 -16.21 -2.11
C LEU A 60 -8.03 -17.09 -3.28
N ASP A 61 -7.90 -16.54 -4.49
CA ASP A 61 -8.05 -17.33 -5.70
C ASP A 61 -7.01 -18.47 -5.70
N ARG A 62 -7.44 -19.66 -6.13
CA ARG A 62 -6.58 -20.87 -6.18
C ARG A 62 -5.33 -20.73 -7.05
N HIS A 63 -5.27 -19.74 -7.94
CA HIS A 63 -4.15 -19.47 -8.81
C HIS A 63 -3.12 -18.53 -8.18
N VAL A 64 -3.37 -18.00 -6.98
CA VAL A 64 -2.38 -17.23 -6.23
C VAL A 64 -1.34 -18.17 -5.64
N HIS A 65 -0.08 -17.98 -6.00
CA HIS A 65 1.04 -18.76 -5.50
C HIS A 65 1.57 -18.15 -4.20
N VAL A 66 1.25 -18.75 -3.06
CA VAL A 66 1.80 -18.31 -1.77
C VAL A 66 3.21 -18.89 -1.61
N VAL A 67 4.21 -18.00 -1.51
CA VAL A 67 5.62 -18.38 -1.32
C VAL A 67 6.04 -18.25 0.14
N LYS A 68 6.99 -19.12 0.56
CA LYS A 68 7.53 -19.13 1.93
C LYS A 68 8.79 -18.27 2.07
N ASP A 69 9.51 -18.05 0.96
CA ASP A 69 10.70 -17.21 0.89
C ASP A 69 10.39 -15.98 0.04
N ILE A 70 10.57 -14.80 0.60
CA ILE A 70 10.34 -13.54 -0.09
C ILE A 70 11.25 -13.36 -1.31
N ASN A 71 12.44 -13.98 -1.31
CA ASN A 71 13.35 -13.96 -2.44
C ASN A 71 12.78 -14.65 -3.69
N ASP A 72 11.91 -15.66 -3.50
CA ASP A 72 11.20 -16.29 -4.62
C ASP A 72 10.20 -15.33 -5.26
N LEU A 73 9.58 -14.44 -4.47
CA LEU A 73 8.74 -13.37 -4.96
C LEU A 73 9.57 -12.34 -5.73
N TYR A 74 10.67 -11.85 -5.15
CA TYR A 74 11.53 -10.83 -5.77
C TYR A 74 12.04 -11.27 -7.15
N LYS A 75 12.56 -12.50 -7.27
CA LYS A 75 13.12 -13.04 -8.51
C LYS A 75 12.11 -13.21 -9.64
N ARG A 76 10.81 -13.34 -9.34
CA ARG A 76 9.77 -13.65 -10.33
C ARG A 76 8.98 -12.44 -10.77
N SER A 77 8.90 -11.41 -9.94
CA SER A 77 7.96 -10.31 -10.10
C SER A 77 8.41 -9.26 -11.11
N ASP A 78 7.50 -8.88 -11.99
CA ASP A 78 7.63 -7.71 -12.88
C ASP A 78 7.12 -6.45 -12.18
N TYR A 79 6.19 -6.64 -11.25
CA TYR A 79 5.62 -5.62 -10.36
C TYR A 79 5.65 -6.15 -8.93
N ILE A 80 5.96 -5.29 -7.96
CA ILE A 80 5.92 -5.63 -6.54
C ILE A 80 5.07 -4.57 -5.83
N THR A 81 4.08 -5.02 -5.04
CA THR A 81 3.25 -4.14 -4.22
C THR A 81 3.27 -4.59 -2.76
N MET A 82 3.20 -3.62 -1.86
CA MET A 82 3.26 -3.86 -0.41
C MET A 82 1.95 -3.48 0.26
N HIS A 83 1.45 -4.40 1.10
CA HIS A 83 0.23 -4.25 1.90
C HIS A 83 0.48 -4.72 3.33
N ILE A 84 1.57 -4.21 3.92
CA ILE A 84 2.02 -4.54 5.28
C ILE A 84 2.07 -3.29 6.15
N HIS A 85 2.00 -3.49 7.46
CA HIS A 85 2.17 -2.41 8.42
C HIS A 85 3.64 -2.09 8.64
N TYR A 86 3.92 -0.84 9.00
CA TYR A 86 5.22 -0.46 9.52
C TYR A 86 5.43 -1.06 10.90
N THR A 87 6.56 -1.71 11.08
CA THR A 87 7.09 -2.22 12.34
C THR A 87 8.61 -2.12 12.29
N GLU A 88 9.31 -2.28 13.40
CA GLU A 88 10.78 -2.37 13.42
C GLU A 88 11.32 -3.46 12.46
N LYS A 89 10.56 -4.56 12.28
CA LYS A 89 10.94 -5.68 11.38
C LYS A 89 10.69 -5.38 9.90
N THR A 90 9.77 -4.49 9.59
CA THR A 90 9.43 -4.10 8.21
C THR A 90 10.06 -2.77 7.81
N ALA A 91 10.71 -2.08 8.76
CA ALA A 91 11.47 -0.87 8.49
C ALA A 91 12.57 -1.16 7.47
N ARG A 92 12.59 -0.37 6.38
CA ARG A 92 13.56 -0.48 5.28
C ARG A 92 13.68 -1.91 4.71
N MET A 93 12.57 -2.65 4.72
CA MET A 93 12.51 -4.02 4.21
C MET A 93 12.90 -4.10 2.72
N ILE A 94 12.57 -3.04 1.97
CA ILE A 94 13.00 -2.87 0.58
C ILE A 94 14.28 -2.04 0.57
N ASP A 95 15.38 -2.68 0.90
CA ASP A 95 16.73 -2.14 0.90
C ASP A 95 17.51 -2.50 -0.38
N ALA A 96 18.77 -2.13 -0.44
CA ALA A 96 19.66 -2.43 -1.58
C ALA A 96 19.80 -3.95 -1.85
N SER A 97 19.77 -4.77 -0.80
CA SER A 97 19.87 -6.24 -0.92
C SER A 97 18.59 -6.83 -1.50
N ALA A 98 17.43 -6.39 -0.99
CA ALA A 98 16.13 -6.79 -1.52
C ALA A 98 15.99 -6.37 -3.00
N ILE A 99 16.36 -5.14 -3.34
CA ILE A 99 16.31 -4.63 -4.72
C ILE A 99 17.24 -5.43 -5.63
N ALA A 100 18.44 -5.77 -5.19
CA ALA A 100 19.40 -6.57 -5.96
C ALA A 100 18.88 -7.99 -6.27
N ALA A 101 17.98 -8.54 -5.44
CA ALA A 101 17.34 -9.83 -5.66
C ALA A 101 16.16 -9.77 -6.65
N MET A 102 15.69 -8.59 -7.03
CA MET A 102 14.55 -8.40 -7.93
C MET A 102 14.95 -8.56 -9.40
N LYS A 103 13.95 -8.68 -10.28
CA LYS A 103 14.19 -8.61 -11.72
C LYS A 103 14.61 -7.18 -12.11
N ARG A 104 15.60 -7.08 -13.00
CA ARG A 104 15.92 -5.79 -13.61
C ARG A 104 14.71 -5.22 -14.36
N GLY A 105 14.42 -3.95 -14.11
CA GLY A 105 13.28 -3.26 -14.69
C GLY A 105 11.95 -3.53 -13.95
N VAL A 106 12.01 -4.07 -12.73
CA VAL A 106 10.85 -4.23 -11.86
C VAL A 106 10.18 -2.87 -11.57
N ARG A 107 8.89 -2.88 -11.33
CA ARG A 107 8.14 -1.71 -10.86
C ARG A 107 7.71 -1.95 -9.43
N VAL A 108 8.02 -1.00 -8.56
CA VAL A 108 7.72 -1.09 -7.13
C VAL A 108 6.59 -0.13 -6.78
N ILE A 109 5.58 -0.63 -6.08
CA ILE A 109 4.38 0.11 -5.68
C ILE A 109 4.29 0.08 -4.16
N ASN A 110 4.45 1.23 -3.53
CA ASN A 110 4.33 1.38 -2.08
C ASN A 110 3.22 2.38 -1.73
N LEU A 111 2.04 1.85 -1.48
CA LEU A 111 0.88 2.59 -0.97
C LEU A 111 0.57 2.16 0.48
N ALA A 112 1.58 1.64 1.18
CA ALA A 112 1.45 1.16 2.56
C ALA A 112 2.03 2.18 3.55
N ARG A 113 3.36 2.27 3.66
CA ARG A 113 4.06 3.25 4.53
C ARG A 113 5.44 3.55 3.94
N GLY A 114 5.85 4.83 3.97
CA GLY A 114 7.11 5.28 3.38
C GLY A 114 8.33 4.56 3.95
N GLU A 115 8.35 4.37 5.26
CA GLU A 115 9.47 3.81 6.01
C GLU A 115 9.80 2.34 5.68
N ILE A 116 8.94 1.65 4.93
CA ILE A 116 9.18 0.26 4.48
C ILE A 116 10.26 0.20 3.40
N VAL A 117 10.46 1.30 2.66
CA VAL A 117 11.42 1.40 1.58
C VAL A 117 12.62 2.24 2.01
N ASP A 118 13.82 1.79 1.66
CA ASP A 118 15.04 2.59 1.76
C ASP A 118 15.10 3.54 0.55
N ASP A 119 14.86 4.82 0.78
CA ASP A 119 14.81 5.82 -0.29
C ASP A 119 16.15 5.97 -1.03
N GLU A 120 17.29 5.87 -0.34
CA GLU A 120 18.61 5.96 -0.97
C GLU A 120 18.86 4.78 -1.93
N ALA A 121 18.52 3.58 -1.46
CA ALA A 121 18.62 2.38 -2.28
C ALA A 121 17.66 2.45 -3.48
N MET A 122 16.45 2.94 -3.27
CA MET A 122 15.43 3.08 -4.31
C MET A 122 15.86 4.11 -5.36
N LEU A 123 16.35 5.29 -4.97
CA LEU A 123 16.83 6.32 -5.90
C LEU A 123 18.00 5.81 -6.73
N THR A 124 18.96 5.11 -6.10
CA THR A 124 20.08 4.48 -6.80
C THR A 124 19.59 3.41 -7.80
N ALA A 125 18.58 2.65 -7.43
CA ALA A 125 18.02 1.60 -8.28
C ALA A 125 17.26 2.16 -9.50
N LEU A 126 16.58 3.29 -9.33
CA LEU A 126 15.93 4.03 -10.42
C LEU A 126 16.97 4.57 -11.41
N ASP A 127 18.03 5.20 -10.91
CA ASP A 127 19.10 5.77 -11.73
C ASP A 127 19.83 4.71 -12.56
N THR A 128 20.09 3.54 -11.98
CA THR A 128 20.73 2.41 -12.67
C THR A 128 19.80 1.59 -13.56
N GLY A 129 18.49 1.88 -13.54
CA GLY A 129 17.46 1.12 -14.25
C GLY A 129 17.25 -0.29 -13.71
N MET A 130 17.69 -0.57 -12.48
CA MET A 130 17.33 -1.80 -11.76
C MET A 130 15.84 -1.81 -11.44
N VAL A 131 15.31 -0.67 -10.97
CA VAL A 131 13.88 -0.38 -10.85
C VAL A 131 13.47 0.54 -12.00
N ALA A 132 12.43 0.16 -12.74
CA ALA A 132 11.95 0.94 -13.88
C ALA A 132 11.02 2.09 -13.45
N ALA A 133 10.28 1.92 -12.35
CA ALA A 133 9.43 2.95 -11.77
C ALA A 133 9.15 2.66 -10.30
N TYR A 134 9.04 3.70 -9.51
CA TYR A 134 8.59 3.65 -8.13
C TYR A 134 7.32 4.48 -7.97
N ILE A 135 6.26 3.85 -7.51
CA ILE A 135 4.96 4.47 -7.27
C ILE A 135 4.75 4.56 -5.76
N THR A 136 4.48 5.77 -5.24
CA THR A 136 4.28 5.98 -3.80
C THR A 136 3.30 7.11 -3.52
N ASP A 137 2.57 6.99 -2.42
CA ASP A 137 1.74 8.04 -1.84
C ASP A 137 2.32 8.60 -0.52
N PHE A 138 3.61 8.28 -0.25
CA PHE A 138 4.43 8.86 0.84
C PHE A 138 5.70 9.53 0.29
N PRO A 139 5.60 10.48 -0.67
CA PRO A 139 6.79 11.09 -1.25
C PRO A 139 7.44 12.08 -0.28
N ASN A 140 8.76 12.07 -0.24
CA ASN A 140 9.55 13.16 0.32
C ASN A 140 10.09 14.09 -0.80
N ASN A 141 10.75 15.18 -0.44
CA ASN A 141 11.25 16.18 -1.40
C ASN A 141 12.18 15.58 -2.47
N ARG A 142 12.95 14.55 -2.13
CA ARG A 142 13.88 13.89 -3.08
C ARG A 142 13.14 13.00 -4.07
N LEU A 143 12.17 12.24 -3.59
CA LEU A 143 11.33 11.38 -4.43
C LEU A 143 10.45 12.21 -5.38
N LEU A 144 9.95 13.37 -4.95
CA LEU A 144 9.13 14.25 -5.80
C LEU A 144 9.87 14.77 -7.03
N THR A 145 11.19 14.91 -6.96
CA THR A 145 12.03 15.43 -8.05
C THR A 145 12.77 14.34 -8.82
N ALA A 146 12.73 13.10 -8.35
CA ALA A 146 13.45 11.99 -8.96
C ALA A 146 12.75 11.49 -10.25
N PRO A 147 13.52 11.18 -11.30
CA PRO A 147 12.96 10.58 -12.50
C PRO A 147 12.39 9.19 -12.19
N HIS A 148 11.35 8.80 -12.94
CA HIS A 148 10.70 7.48 -12.80
C HIS A 148 9.98 7.25 -11.46
N VAL A 149 9.80 8.28 -10.64
CA VAL A 149 8.91 8.26 -9.47
C VAL A 149 7.54 8.80 -9.88
N ILE A 150 6.50 8.06 -9.54
CA ILE A 150 5.11 8.50 -9.65
C ILE A 150 4.61 8.73 -8.22
N ALA A 151 4.59 9.98 -7.83
CA ALA A 151 4.11 10.40 -6.52
C ALA A 151 2.65 10.84 -6.60
N MET A 152 1.86 10.42 -5.63
CA MET A 152 0.46 10.83 -5.51
C MET A 152 0.12 11.18 -4.05
N PRO A 153 -0.94 11.94 -3.80
CA PRO A 153 -1.36 12.20 -2.43
C PRO A 153 -1.93 10.92 -1.79
N HIS A 154 -1.73 10.79 -0.46
CA HIS A 154 -2.26 9.67 0.34
C HIS A 154 -3.75 9.87 0.61
N LEU A 155 -4.62 9.36 -0.28
CA LEU A 155 -6.07 9.57 -0.25
C LEU A 155 -6.87 8.25 -0.19
N GLY A 156 -6.23 7.14 0.08
CA GLY A 156 -6.83 5.80 -0.05
C GLY A 156 -8.09 5.55 0.81
N ALA A 157 -8.25 6.28 1.91
CA ALA A 157 -9.42 6.16 2.79
C ALA A 157 -10.13 7.51 3.02
N SER A 158 -9.77 8.55 2.25
CA SER A 158 -10.28 9.91 2.43
C SER A 158 -11.50 10.17 1.55
N THR A 159 -12.51 9.31 1.62
CA THR A 159 -13.80 9.55 1.00
C THR A 159 -14.90 9.62 2.07
N PRO A 160 -15.96 10.39 1.86
CA PRO A 160 -17.09 10.46 2.81
C PRO A 160 -17.64 9.07 3.17
N GLU A 161 -17.78 8.19 2.17
CA GLU A 161 -18.26 6.83 2.38
C GLU A 161 -17.31 5.98 3.22
N SER A 162 -15.99 6.17 3.05
CA SER A 162 -15.00 5.47 3.87
C SER A 162 -15.06 5.91 5.33
N GLU A 163 -15.22 7.21 5.58
CA GLU A 163 -15.35 7.76 6.93
C GLU A 163 -16.62 7.27 7.61
N GLU A 164 -17.78 7.29 6.92
CA GLU A 164 -19.04 6.76 7.42
C GLU A 164 -18.94 5.26 7.72
N ASN A 165 -18.38 4.48 6.81
CA ASN A 165 -18.20 3.03 6.98
C ASN A 165 -17.28 2.72 8.18
N CYS A 166 -16.18 3.46 8.35
CA CYS A 166 -15.27 3.28 9.47
C CYS A 166 -15.99 3.58 10.81
N ALA A 167 -16.76 4.66 10.88
CA ALA A 167 -17.53 4.99 12.08
C ALA A 167 -18.59 3.91 12.41
N ALA A 168 -19.31 3.44 11.40
CA ALA A 168 -20.30 2.37 11.56
C ALA A 168 -19.66 1.06 12.02
N MET A 169 -18.52 0.67 11.44
CA MET A 169 -17.77 -0.54 11.84
C MET A 169 -17.26 -0.43 13.27
N ALA A 170 -16.68 0.71 13.66
CA ALA A 170 -16.20 0.94 15.02
C ALA A 170 -17.33 0.84 16.05
N ALA A 171 -18.50 1.42 15.77
CA ALA A 171 -19.69 1.32 16.61
C ALA A 171 -20.21 -0.12 16.74
N GLN A 172 -20.18 -0.88 15.63
CA GLN A 172 -20.58 -2.28 15.59
C GLN A 172 -19.62 -3.15 16.41
N GLU A 173 -18.30 -2.98 16.26
CA GLU A 173 -17.28 -3.72 17.01
C GLU A 173 -17.42 -3.44 18.52
N LEU A 174 -17.60 -2.17 18.88
CA LEU A 174 -17.82 -1.80 20.30
C LEU A 174 -19.10 -2.44 20.87
N ARG A 175 -20.19 -2.41 20.13
CA ARG A 175 -21.43 -3.07 20.51
C ARG A 175 -21.24 -4.57 20.70
N ASP A 176 -20.58 -5.24 19.76
CA ASP A 176 -20.34 -6.68 19.81
C ASP A 176 -19.44 -7.07 21.01
N TYR A 177 -18.48 -6.22 21.35
CA TYR A 177 -17.69 -6.40 22.57
C TYR A 177 -18.54 -6.25 23.83
N LEU A 178 -19.33 -5.19 23.94
CA LEU A 178 -20.12 -4.91 25.15
C LEU A 178 -21.29 -5.87 25.35
N VAL A 179 -21.92 -6.35 24.26
CA VAL A 179 -23.10 -7.22 24.34
C VAL A 179 -22.72 -8.70 24.36
N ASN A 180 -21.76 -9.10 23.55
CA ASN A 180 -21.44 -10.51 23.32
C ASN A 180 -20.10 -10.95 23.94
N GLY A 181 -19.31 -10.02 24.50
CA GLY A 181 -17.96 -10.29 25.03
C GLY A 181 -16.96 -10.73 23.95
N ASN A 182 -17.31 -10.59 22.67
CA ASN A 182 -16.44 -10.97 21.57
C ASN A 182 -15.33 -9.94 21.40
N MET A 183 -14.10 -10.31 21.74
CA MET A 183 -12.91 -9.56 21.35
C MET A 183 -12.58 -9.88 19.89
N ILE A 184 -13.32 -9.32 18.96
CA ILE A 184 -12.83 -9.24 17.59
C ILE A 184 -11.71 -8.19 17.64
N PRO A 185 -10.46 -8.51 17.22
CA PRO A 185 -9.41 -7.51 17.22
C PRO A 185 -9.91 -6.33 16.40
N ILE A 186 -10.01 -5.17 17.05
CA ILE A 186 -10.36 -3.90 16.39
C ILE A 186 -9.48 -3.83 15.16
N SER A 187 -10.07 -3.82 13.99
CA SER A 187 -9.29 -3.68 12.76
C SER A 187 -8.51 -2.37 12.89
N LEU A 188 -7.23 -2.37 12.51
CA LEU A 188 -6.39 -1.16 12.60
C LEU A 188 -7.01 0.04 11.86
N ALA A 189 -7.95 -0.18 10.96
CA ALA A 189 -8.78 0.85 10.35
C ALA A 189 -9.69 1.56 11.40
N GLY A 190 -10.31 0.81 12.30
CA GLY A 190 -11.12 1.38 13.39
C GLY A 190 -10.27 2.15 14.42
N LEU A 191 -9.04 1.70 14.71
CA LEU A 191 -8.13 2.43 15.60
C LEU A 191 -7.65 3.76 14.98
N GLY A 192 -7.42 3.80 13.68
CA GLY A 192 -7.03 5.00 12.95
C GLY A 192 -8.10 6.09 12.98
N VAL A 193 -9.36 5.70 12.88
CA VAL A 193 -10.51 6.63 12.96
C VAL A 193 -10.69 7.14 14.38
N LEU A 194 -10.60 6.29 15.40
CA LEU A 194 -10.67 6.72 16.80
C LEU A 194 -9.55 7.68 17.18
N MET A 195 -8.32 7.46 16.69
CA MET A 195 -7.22 8.39 16.88
C MET A 195 -7.40 9.69 16.09
N GLY A 196 -7.91 9.63 14.86
CA GLY A 196 -8.21 10.82 14.03
C GLY A 196 -9.27 11.71 14.66
N LEU A 197 -10.36 11.14 15.15
CA LEU A 197 -11.42 11.87 15.86
C LEU A 197 -10.91 12.48 17.18
N ALA A 198 -10.04 11.81 17.92
CA ALA A 198 -9.44 12.35 19.14
C ALA A 198 -8.50 13.53 18.87
N ILE A 199 -7.81 13.56 17.73
CA ILE A 199 -6.92 14.66 17.34
C ILE A 199 -7.73 15.86 16.85
N GLN A 200 -8.81 15.67 16.09
CA GLN A 200 -9.69 16.75 15.65
C GLN A 200 -10.44 17.40 16.82
N GLY A 201 -10.97 16.62 17.76
CA GLY A 201 -11.63 17.12 18.96
C GLY A 201 -10.71 17.98 19.85
N ASN A 202 -9.40 17.68 19.88
CA ASN A 202 -8.42 18.49 20.61
C ASN A 202 -8.04 19.80 19.87
N GLN A 203 -8.18 19.87 18.55
CA GLN A 203 -7.91 21.09 17.79
C GLN A 203 -9.07 22.10 17.88
N GLU A 204 -10.31 21.64 17.90
CA GLU A 204 -11.48 22.49 18.08
C GLU A 204 -11.57 23.08 19.49
N SER A 205 -11.21 22.30 20.54
CA SER A 205 -11.19 22.80 21.92
C SER A 205 -10.07 23.83 22.20
N SER A 206 -9.02 23.89 21.37
CA SER A 206 -7.93 24.86 21.51
C SER A 206 -8.19 26.19 20.77
N GLN A 207 -9.17 26.25 19.88
CA GLN A 207 -9.54 27.50 19.18
C GLN A 207 -10.62 28.31 19.91
N ASP A 208 -11.40 27.68 20.79
CA ASP A 208 -12.51 28.37 21.50
C ASP A 208 -12.10 29.04 22.82
N THR A 209 -10.81 28.95 23.24
CA THR A 209 -10.30 29.61 24.45
C THR A 209 -9.55 30.92 24.19
N GLY A 210 -9.60 31.45 22.96
CA GLY A 210 -8.79 32.61 22.52
C GLY A 210 -9.55 33.93 22.33
N GLN A 211 -10.87 34.03 22.59
CA GLN A 211 -11.63 35.26 22.46
C GLN A 211 -12.54 35.52 23.67
N ASP A 212 -11.95 35.94 24.78
CA ASP A 212 -12.60 36.85 25.75
C ASP A 212 -11.51 37.39 26.69
N ASN A 213 -10.95 38.54 26.36
CA ASN A 213 -10.40 39.54 27.26
C ASN A 213 -9.78 40.69 26.45
N GLY A 214 -10.57 41.75 26.32
CA GLY A 214 -10.12 43.03 25.78
C GLY A 214 -11.28 44.03 25.72
#